data_6efa4cb13b5341aa543eaedb92d24108
#
_entry.id   6efa4cb13b5341aa543eaedb92d24108
#
_cell.length_a   1.000
_cell.length_b   1.000
_cell.length_c   1.000
_cell.angle_alpha   90.00
_cell.angle_beta   90.00
_cell.angle_gamma   90.00
#
_symmetry.space_group_name_H-M   'P 1'
#
loop_
_entity.id
_entity.type
_entity.pdbx_description
1 polymer ?
#
loop_
_entity_poly.entity_id
_entity_poly.type
_entity_poly.pdbx_seq_one_letter_code
_entity_poly.pdbx_strand_id
1 'polypeptide(L)'
;MISRSWAVIVASAALACAPAGDQPDQKSIQEGRTYTAWLYGNEYHKLWERFSPEMRQTFGSVTDLASFAGKAVKHLGAERGNIDEQVNIAEPYRVYTRSASFDKSRQRMLIEWSLAEDGAVTGLVVRPAVVDSQP
;
A
#
# COMPACT_ATOMS: atom_id res chain seq x y z
N MET A 1 28.48 56.77 35.17
CA MET A 1 27.47 55.71 35.28
C MET A 1 27.30 55.07 33.89
N ILE A 2 27.74 53.85 33.75
CA ILE A 2 27.75 53.18 32.48
C ILE A 2 26.51 52.32 32.40
N SER A 3 25.55 52.69 31.56
CA SER A 3 24.38 51.89 31.27
C SER A 3 24.77 50.84 30.23
N ARG A 4 24.83 49.57 30.62
CA ARG A 4 25.05 48.48 29.71
C ARG A 4 23.69 47.96 29.25
N SER A 5 23.30 48.38 28.07
CA SER A 5 22.17 47.72 27.36
C SER A 5 22.64 46.41 26.77
N TRP A 6 22.18 45.34 27.37
CA TRP A 6 22.35 44.01 26.77
C TRP A 6 21.23 43.80 25.78
N ALA A 7 21.53 43.93 24.53
CA ALA A 7 20.61 43.49 23.50
C ALA A 7 20.70 41.96 23.40
N VAL A 8 19.73 41.31 23.95
CA VAL A 8 19.57 39.87 23.71
C VAL A 8 18.95 39.68 22.32
N ILE A 9 19.80 39.37 21.37
CA ILE A 9 19.30 38.92 20.08
C ILE A 9 18.88 37.48 20.24
N VAL A 10 17.59 37.28 20.42
CA VAL A 10 16.99 35.95 20.30
C VAL A 10 16.87 35.64 18.81
N ALA A 11 17.85 34.94 18.30
CA ALA A 11 17.73 34.35 16.98
C ALA A 11 16.74 33.22 17.08
N SER A 12 15.48 33.52 16.80
CA SER A 12 14.47 32.49 16.58
C SER A 12 14.84 31.75 15.30
N ALA A 13 15.54 30.66 15.46
CA ALA A 13 15.65 29.70 14.38
C ALA A 13 14.25 29.12 14.15
N ALA A 14 13.52 29.70 13.22
CA ALA A 14 12.34 29.08 12.71
C ALA A 14 12.81 27.81 11.98
N LEU A 15 12.73 26.68 12.67
CA LEU A 15 12.72 25.40 11.98
C LEU A 15 11.48 25.42 11.10
N ALA A 16 11.66 25.80 9.84
CA ALA A 16 10.69 25.52 8.84
C ALA A 16 10.67 23.99 8.66
N CYS A 17 9.84 23.32 9.44
CA CYS A 17 9.37 22.00 9.03
C CYS A 17 8.65 22.24 7.72
N ALA A 18 9.34 22.02 6.60
CA ALA A 18 8.66 21.85 5.35
C ALA A 18 7.62 20.77 5.60
N PRO A 19 6.31 21.02 5.35
CA PRO A 19 5.36 19.93 5.35
C PRO A 19 5.96 18.89 4.41
N ALA A 20 6.15 17.67 4.91
CA ALA A 20 6.43 16.55 4.04
C ALA A 20 5.27 16.54 3.07
N GLY A 21 5.44 17.15 1.89
CA GLY A 21 4.47 17.07 0.83
C GLY A 21 4.17 15.59 0.68
N ASP A 22 2.90 15.23 0.59
CA ASP A 22 2.49 13.85 0.37
C ASP A 22 3.34 13.30 -0.75
N GLN A 23 4.39 12.57 -0.36
CA GLN A 23 5.21 11.87 -1.32
C GLN A 23 4.28 10.88 -2.02
N PRO A 24 4.17 10.88 -3.36
CA PRO A 24 3.26 9.98 -4.06
C PRO A 24 3.38 8.54 -3.60
N ASP A 25 4.59 8.15 -3.18
CA ASP A 25 4.89 6.82 -2.68
C ASP A 25 4.24 6.52 -1.33
N GLN A 26 4.22 7.49 -0.40
CA GLN A 26 3.57 7.31 0.90
C GLN A 26 2.06 7.15 0.78
N LYS A 27 1.44 7.93 -0.09
CA LYS A 27 0.01 7.79 -0.39
C LYS A 27 -0.29 6.39 -0.93
N SER A 28 0.49 5.93 -1.89
CA SER A 28 0.33 4.62 -2.50
C SER A 28 0.57 3.47 -1.50
N ILE A 29 1.52 3.63 -0.58
CA ILE A 29 1.74 2.67 0.50
C ILE A 29 0.51 2.58 1.41
N GLN A 30 -0.06 3.71 1.81
CA GLN A 30 -1.24 3.74 2.67
C GLN A 30 -2.46 3.14 1.97
N GLU A 31 -2.67 3.47 0.70
CA GLU A 31 -3.74 2.89 -0.10
C GLU A 31 -3.57 1.38 -0.24
N GLY A 32 -2.38 0.93 -0.58
CA GLY A 32 -2.08 -0.51 -0.70
C GLY A 32 -2.30 -1.27 0.61
N ARG A 33 -1.89 -0.71 1.74
CA ARG A 33 -2.16 -1.28 3.06
C ARG A 33 -3.65 -1.36 3.35
N THR A 34 -4.38 -0.31 3.04
CA THR A 34 -5.83 -0.25 3.24
C THR A 34 -6.55 -1.31 2.39
N TYR A 35 -6.22 -1.39 1.12
CA TYR A 35 -6.82 -2.37 0.22
C TYR A 35 -6.47 -3.81 0.62
N THR A 36 -5.25 -4.05 1.07
CA THR A 36 -4.83 -5.34 1.61
C THR A 36 -5.62 -5.70 2.87
N ALA A 37 -5.81 -4.75 3.77
CA ALA A 37 -6.61 -4.95 4.98
C ALA A 37 -8.08 -5.26 4.65
N TRP A 38 -8.65 -4.57 3.67
CA TRP A 38 -10.01 -4.85 3.22
C TRP A 38 -10.13 -6.22 2.57
N LEU A 39 -9.13 -6.62 1.81
CA LEU A 39 -9.08 -7.95 1.18
C LEU A 39 -9.11 -9.06 2.25
N TYR A 40 -8.25 -8.96 3.27
CA TYR A 40 -8.20 -9.94 4.35
C TYR A 40 -9.38 -9.86 5.31
N GLY A 41 -9.95 -8.67 5.47
CA GLY A 41 -11.07 -8.41 6.37
C GLY A 41 -12.45 -8.66 5.76
N ASN A 42 -12.53 -9.21 4.56
CA ASN A 42 -13.78 -9.45 3.84
C ASN A 42 -14.59 -8.19 3.53
N GLU A 43 -13.93 -7.04 3.42
CA GLU A 43 -14.55 -5.75 3.12
C GLU A 43 -14.65 -5.54 1.59
N TYR A 44 -15.27 -6.48 0.90
CA TYR A 44 -15.29 -6.54 -0.55
C TYR A 44 -16.07 -5.40 -1.21
N HIS A 45 -17.12 -4.89 -0.55
CA HIS A 45 -17.87 -3.74 -1.05
C HIS A 45 -17.02 -2.48 -1.09
N LYS A 46 -16.25 -2.24 -0.03
CA LYS A 46 -15.33 -1.11 0.03
C LYS A 46 -14.26 -1.20 -1.07
N LEU A 47 -13.73 -2.39 -1.24
CA LEU A 47 -12.73 -2.65 -2.26
C LEU A 47 -13.31 -2.48 -3.67
N TRP A 48 -14.53 -2.99 -3.91
CA TRP A 48 -15.24 -2.85 -5.17
C TRP A 48 -15.45 -1.39 -5.57
N GLU A 49 -15.78 -0.53 -4.61
CA GLU A 49 -15.96 0.90 -4.86
C GLU A 49 -14.67 1.58 -5.33
N ARG A 50 -13.51 1.02 -4.98
CA ARG A 50 -12.21 1.54 -5.41
C ARG A 50 -11.71 0.95 -6.73
N PHE A 51 -12.36 -0.07 -7.24
CA PHE A 51 -11.99 -0.67 -8.51
C PHE A 51 -12.30 0.24 -9.69
N SER A 52 -11.38 0.30 -10.65
CA SER A 52 -11.62 0.94 -11.94
C SER A 52 -12.75 0.23 -12.68
N PRO A 53 -13.38 0.89 -13.67
CA PRO A 53 -14.40 0.25 -14.50
C PRO A 53 -13.90 -1.06 -15.16
N GLU A 54 -12.65 -1.07 -15.60
CA GLU A 54 -12.02 -2.24 -16.23
C GLU A 54 -11.87 -3.40 -15.24
N MET A 55 -11.45 -3.09 -13.99
CA MET A 55 -11.36 -4.10 -12.94
C MET A 55 -12.72 -4.68 -12.58
N ARG A 56 -13.74 -3.84 -12.49
CA ARG A 56 -15.11 -4.30 -12.23
C ARG A 56 -15.61 -5.20 -13.37
N GLN A 57 -15.29 -4.84 -14.60
CA GLN A 57 -15.63 -5.65 -15.76
C GLN A 57 -14.90 -7.00 -15.75
N THR A 58 -13.64 -7.03 -15.35
CA THR A 58 -12.83 -8.24 -15.25
C THR A 58 -13.40 -9.22 -14.24
N PHE A 59 -13.80 -8.76 -13.06
CA PHE A 59 -14.42 -9.61 -12.03
C PHE A 59 -15.88 -9.91 -12.29
N GLY A 60 -16.61 -9.00 -12.90
CA GLY A 60 -18.02 -9.10 -13.22
C GLY A 60 -18.96 -8.61 -12.11
N SER A 61 -18.72 -8.96 -10.86
CA SER A 61 -19.55 -8.54 -9.71
C SER A 61 -18.75 -8.55 -8.42
N VAL A 62 -19.30 -7.88 -7.40
CA VAL A 62 -18.72 -7.92 -6.04
C VAL A 62 -18.78 -9.35 -5.48
N THR A 63 -19.76 -10.14 -5.87
CA THR A 63 -19.87 -11.56 -5.47
C THR A 63 -18.74 -12.39 -6.05
N ASP A 64 -18.36 -12.14 -7.30
CA ASP A 64 -17.23 -12.80 -7.94
C ASP A 64 -15.91 -12.38 -7.30
N LEU A 65 -15.76 -11.11 -6.96
CA LEU A 65 -14.62 -10.63 -6.19
C LEU A 65 -14.54 -11.33 -4.84
N ALA A 66 -15.64 -11.41 -4.11
CA ALA A 66 -15.70 -12.08 -2.81
C ALA A 66 -15.33 -13.56 -2.91
N SER A 67 -15.78 -14.24 -3.95
CA SER A 67 -15.43 -15.64 -4.21
C SER A 67 -13.95 -15.83 -4.47
N PHE A 68 -13.36 -15.00 -5.34
CA PHE A 68 -11.94 -15.02 -5.64
C PHE A 68 -11.09 -14.72 -4.41
N ALA A 69 -11.36 -13.61 -3.75
CA ALA A 69 -10.60 -13.15 -2.60
C ALA A 69 -10.76 -14.08 -1.39
N GLY A 70 -11.97 -14.55 -1.16
CA GLY A 70 -12.25 -15.50 -0.07
C GLY A 70 -11.49 -16.82 -0.21
N LYS A 71 -11.39 -17.35 -1.41
CA LYS A 71 -10.58 -18.55 -1.70
C LYS A 71 -9.09 -18.29 -1.47
N ALA A 72 -8.57 -17.17 -1.95
CA ALA A 72 -7.17 -16.81 -1.79
C ALA A 72 -6.81 -16.66 -0.30
N VAL A 73 -7.60 -15.90 0.45
CA VAL A 73 -7.38 -15.66 1.89
C VAL A 73 -7.48 -16.98 2.69
N LYS A 74 -8.46 -17.80 2.39
CA LYS A 74 -8.62 -19.11 3.04
C LYS A 74 -7.45 -20.05 2.74
N HIS A 75 -6.92 -20.01 1.53
CA HIS A 75 -5.80 -20.83 1.10
C HIS A 75 -4.50 -20.43 1.78
N LEU A 76 -4.27 -19.13 1.93
CA LEU A 76 -3.05 -18.59 2.52
C LEU A 76 -3.06 -18.62 4.05
N GLY A 77 -4.21 -18.46 4.67
CA GLY A 77 -4.31 -18.24 6.11
C GLY A 77 -3.90 -16.80 6.50
N ALA A 78 -3.58 -16.61 7.77
CA ALA A 78 -3.21 -15.31 8.29
C ALA A 78 -1.77 -14.93 7.89
N GLU A 79 -1.55 -13.64 7.66
CA GLU A 79 -0.22 -13.07 7.48
C GLU A 79 0.57 -13.13 8.80
N ARG A 80 1.77 -13.69 8.76
CA ARG A 80 2.57 -13.93 9.98
C ARG A 80 3.69 -12.94 10.21
N GLY A 81 4.13 -12.21 9.21
CA GLY A 81 5.26 -11.30 9.33
C GLY A 81 6.23 -11.40 8.17
N ASN A 82 7.47 -10.96 8.38
CA ASN A 82 8.46 -10.76 7.31
C ASN A 82 7.90 -9.91 6.16
N ILE A 83 7.24 -8.83 6.55
CA ILE A 83 6.56 -7.96 5.60
C ILE A 83 7.59 -7.10 4.90
N ASP A 84 7.56 -7.13 3.59
CA ASP A 84 8.34 -6.26 2.73
C ASP A 84 7.40 -5.51 1.80
N GLU A 85 7.50 -4.20 1.81
CA GLU A 85 6.63 -3.30 1.05
C GLU A 85 7.46 -2.40 0.16
N GLN A 86 7.01 -2.20 -1.06
CA GLN A 86 7.61 -1.22 -1.96
C GLN A 86 6.58 -0.65 -2.92
N VAL A 87 6.88 0.52 -3.46
CA VAL A 87 6.11 1.15 -4.52
C VAL A 87 7.03 1.39 -5.70
N ASN A 88 6.62 0.91 -6.84
CA ASN A 88 7.28 1.17 -8.12
C ASN A 88 6.40 2.07 -8.98
N ILE A 89 7.02 2.98 -9.69
CA ILE A 89 6.35 3.85 -10.64
C ILE A 89 6.36 3.19 -12.01
N ALA A 90 5.17 2.89 -12.52
CA ALA A 90 4.97 2.41 -13.89
C ALA A 90 3.95 3.35 -14.56
N GLU A 91 4.44 4.49 -15.04
CA GLU A 91 3.58 5.58 -15.53
C GLU A 91 2.47 5.07 -16.46
N PRO A 92 1.22 5.48 -16.28
CA PRO A 92 0.70 6.47 -15.31
C PRO A 92 0.33 5.86 -13.93
N TYR A 93 0.73 4.64 -13.65
CA TYR A 93 0.34 3.88 -12.46
C TYR A 93 1.40 3.88 -11.37
N ARG A 94 0.94 3.62 -10.15
CA ARG A 94 1.78 3.26 -9.00
C ARG A 94 1.50 1.81 -8.68
N VAL A 95 2.54 1.03 -8.50
CA VAL A 95 2.43 -0.40 -8.20
C VAL A 95 2.92 -0.63 -6.79
N TYR A 96 1.99 -0.89 -5.88
CA TYR A 96 2.30 -1.27 -4.51
C TYR A 96 2.45 -2.78 -4.44
N THR A 97 3.57 -3.22 -3.93
CA THR A 97 3.89 -4.63 -3.76
C THR A 97 4.12 -4.93 -2.29
N ARG A 98 3.48 -5.97 -1.78
CA ARG A 98 3.63 -6.45 -0.41
C ARG A 98 3.90 -7.94 -0.43
N SER A 99 5.04 -8.35 0.10
CA SER A 99 5.33 -9.76 0.30
C SER A 99 5.39 -10.08 1.79
N ALA A 100 4.93 -11.26 2.14
CA ALA A 100 4.87 -11.71 3.53
C ALA A 100 4.85 -13.24 3.62
N SER A 101 5.10 -13.74 4.83
CA SER A 101 4.87 -15.13 5.19
C SER A 101 3.44 -15.32 5.68
N PHE A 102 2.84 -16.45 5.35
CA PHE A 102 1.46 -16.79 5.71
C PHE A 102 1.39 -18.15 6.41
N ASP A 103 0.37 -18.32 7.26
CA ASP A 103 0.18 -19.53 8.07
C ASP A 103 0.15 -20.84 7.28
N LYS A 104 -0.54 -20.81 6.15
CA LYS A 104 -0.84 -22.00 5.35
C LYS A 104 0.01 -22.10 4.09
N SER A 105 0.97 -21.20 3.90
CA SER A 105 1.85 -21.23 2.75
C SER A 105 3.30 -21.46 3.19
N ARG A 106 3.97 -22.38 2.52
CA ARG A 106 5.41 -22.60 2.72
C ARG A 106 6.27 -21.55 2.03
N GLN A 107 5.69 -20.92 1.02
CA GLN A 107 6.36 -19.87 0.23
C GLN A 107 5.89 -18.50 0.70
N ARG A 108 6.78 -17.53 0.62
CA ARG A 108 6.36 -16.14 0.73
C ARG A 108 5.41 -15.84 -0.41
N MET A 109 4.35 -15.11 -0.11
CA MET A 109 3.38 -14.67 -1.10
C MET A 109 3.50 -13.19 -1.32
N LEU A 110 3.20 -12.77 -2.52
CA LEU A 110 3.23 -11.39 -2.95
C LEU A 110 1.83 -10.97 -3.38
N ILE A 111 1.41 -9.82 -2.87
CA ILE A 111 0.21 -9.13 -3.30
C ILE A 111 0.65 -7.84 -3.97
N GLU A 112 0.12 -7.61 -5.16
CA GLU A 112 0.46 -6.43 -5.96
C GLU A 112 -0.81 -5.69 -6.34
N TRP A 113 -0.84 -4.41 -6.02
CA TRP A 113 -1.92 -3.50 -6.36
C TRP A 113 -1.42 -2.48 -7.36
N SER A 114 -2.03 -2.44 -8.52
CA SER A 114 -1.80 -1.37 -9.48
C SER A 114 -2.81 -0.27 -9.24
N LEU A 115 -2.32 0.95 -9.03
CA LEU A 115 -3.12 2.09 -8.61
C LEU A 115 -3.01 3.22 -9.64
N ALA A 116 -4.16 3.78 -10.01
CA ALA A 116 -4.22 5.01 -10.77
C ALA A 116 -3.87 6.21 -9.88
N GLU A 117 -3.66 7.36 -10.49
CA GLU A 117 -3.31 8.60 -9.77
C GLU A 117 -4.35 8.99 -8.71
N ASP A 118 -5.62 8.75 -8.97
CA ASP A 118 -6.72 8.99 -8.02
C ASP A 118 -6.87 7.88 -6.95
N GLY A 119 -6.01 6.88 -6.97
CA GLY A 119 -6.04 5.74 -6.04
C GLY A 119 -6.98 4.61 -6.46
N ALA A 120 -7.61 4.70 -7.63
CA ALA A 120 -8.43 3.60 -8.13
C ALA A 120 -7.56 2.36 -8.39
N VAL A 121 -8.10 1.19 -8.06
CA VAL A 121 -7.43 -0.09 -8.31
C VAL A 121 -7.61 -0.49 -9.76
N THR A 122 -6.51 -0.59 -10.48
CA THR A 122 -6.49 -0.99 -11.90
C THR A 122 -5.95 -2.40 -12.11
N GLY A 123 -5.37 -3.00 -11.09
CA GLY A 123 -4.86 -4.38 -11.14
C GLY A 123 -4.67 -4.96 -9.74
N LEU A 124 -4.82 -6.27 -9.64
CA LEU A 124 -4.57 -7.04 -8.44
C LEU A 124 -3.94 -8.37 -8.83
N VAL A 125 -2.78 -8.66 -8.26
CA VAL A 125 -2.08 -9.91 -8.46
C VAL A 125 -1.76 -10.54 -7.10
N VAL A 126 -1.99 -11.83 -6.97
CA VAL A 126 -1.57 -12.63 -5.82
C VAL A 126 -0.76 -13.80 -6.37
N ARG A 127 0.49 -13.90 -5.99
CA ARG A 127 1.39 -14.95 -6.48
C ARG A 127 2.50 -15.25 -5.48
N PRO A 128 3.17 -16.40 -5.59
CA PRO A 128 4.38 -16.62 -4.83
C PRO A 128 5.41 -15.52 -5.10
N ALA A 129 6.06 -15.03 -4.05
CA ALA A 129 7.18 -14.14 -4.20
C ALA A 129 8.33 -14.93 -4.83
N VAL A 130 8.87 -14.43 -5.94
CA VAL A 130 10.04 -15.04 -6.57
C VAL A 130 11.23 -14.76 -5.66
N VAL A 131 11.76 -15.80 -5.04
CA VAL A 131 13.10 -15.72 -4.47
C VAL A 131 14.05 -15.83 -5.65
N ASP A 132 14.74 -14.75 -5.97
CA ASP A 132 15.86 -14.82 -6.89
C ASP A 132 16.88 -15.77 -6.29
N SER A 133 16.77 -17.03 -6.68
CA SER A 133 17.85 -17.98 -6.49
C SER A 133 18.93 -17.60 -7.49
N GLN A 134 19.78 -16.71 -7.10
CA GLN A 134 21.05 -16.54 -7.80
C GLN A 134 21.80 -17.87 -7.69
N PRO A 135 22.22 -18.44 -8.79
CA PRO A 135 23.05 -19.64 -8.75
C PRO A 135 24.41 -19.38 -8.13
#